data_638f041d9157bf7c68165f34078a91b0
#
_entry.id   638f041d9157bf7c68165f34078a91b0
#
_cell.length_a   1.000
_cell.length_b   1.000
_cell.length_c   1.000
_cell.angle_alpha   90.00
_cell.angle_beta   90.00
_cell.angle_gamma   90.00
#
_symmetry.space_group_name_H-M   'P 1'
#
loop_
_entity.id
_entity.type
_entity.pdbx_description
1 polymer ?
#
loop_
_entity_poly.entity_id
_entity_poly.type
_entity_poly.pdbx_seq_one_letter_code
_entity_poly.pdbx_strand_id
1 'polypeptide(L)'
;KWWDFGRKQGGLFVFNPTVTVDNSWWYRGTADAMYQNINFLKKRHEPYVIITSGDCIYKLDYNKVLDYHIEKKADITVVCKDMAPGEDVSRYGVVRMNEDSKIVEFEEKPMVSKSNTVSTGIYIVRRRQLIEMLERSADEGRWDFVTDILIRYKNMKRIYGYKMKEYWSNIASVDSYYQ
;
A
#
# COMPACT_ATOMS: atom_id res chain seq x y z
N LYS A 1 -21.83 3.81 -4.27
CA LYS A 1 -21.95 2.64 -5.17
C LYS A 1 -21.06 1.54 -4.61
N TRP A 2 -21.68 0.43 -4.27
CA TRP A 2 -21.00 -0.77 -3.79
C TRP A 2 -20.51 -1.57 -4.99
N TRP A 3 -19.24 -1.93 -4.99
CA TRP A 3 -18.68 -2.88 -5.96
C TRP A 3 -18.52 -4.20 -5.23
N ASP A 4 -19.30 -5.19 -5.64
CA ASP A 4 -19.18 -6.55 -5.14
C ASP A 4 -18.20 -7.30 -6.06
N PHE A 5 -17.05 -7.70 -5.52
CA PHE A 5 -16.07 -8.50 -6.25
C PHE A 5 -16.41 -10.00 -6.27
N GLY A 6 -17.68 -10.34 -6.15
CA GLY A 6 -18.14 -11.73 -6.24
C GLY A 6 -17.88 -12.57 -4.99
N ARG A 7 -17.51 -11.95 -3.87
CA ARG A 7 -17.36 -12.62 -2.58
C ARG A 7 -18.59 -12.37 -1.71
N LYS A 8 -19.04 -13.39 -0.99
CA LYS A 8 -20.18 -13.29 -0.06
C LYS A 8 -19.94 -12.30 1.10
N GLN A 9 -18.71 -11.94 1.35
CA GLN A 9 -18.31 -10.98 2.39
C GLN A 9 -17.10 -10.19 1.90
N GLY A 10 -17.14 -8.87 2.06
CA GLY A 10 -16.11 -7.93 1.63
C GLY A 10 -16.69 -6.85 0.73
N GLY A 11 -15.85 -5.98 0.20
CA GLY A 11 -16.25 -4.90 -0.70
C GLY A 11 -15.23 -3.79 -0.79
N LEU A 12 -15.49 -2.84 -1.67
CA LEU A 12 -14.72 -1.63 -1.80
C LEU A 12 -15.33 -0.54 -0.93
N PHE A 13 -14.54 0.01 -0.02
CA PHE A 13 -14.92 1.13 0.81
C PHE A 13 -14.05 2.34 0.49
N VAL A 14 -14.67 3.46 0.18
CA VAL A 14 -13.98 4.73 -0.07
C VAL A 14 -14.25 5.64 1.12
N PHE A 15 -13.19 6.11 1.75
CA PHE A 15 -13.27 6.99 2.91
C PHE A 15 -12.88 8.41 2.53
N ASN A 16 -13.78 9.33 2.83
CA ASN A 16 -13.52 10.77 2.68
C ASN A 16 -13.11 11.36 4.04
N PRO A 17 -12.35 12.47 4.04
CA PRO A 17 -12.07 13.19 5.26
C PRO A 17 -13.36 13.59 5.98
N THR A 18 -13.39 13.35 7.28
CA THR A 18 -14.52 13.77 8.12
C THR A 18 -14.15 15.07 8.82
N VAL A 19 -14.95 16.10 8.62
CA VAL A 19 -14.81 17.36 9.33
C VAL A 19 -15.39 17.20 10.73
N THR A 20 -14.55 17.35 11.73
CA THR A 20 -14.94 17.36 13.14
C THR A 20 -14.50 18.66 13.81
N VAL A 21 -14.91 18.88 15.05
CA VAL A 21 -14.46 20.06 15.82
C VAL A 21 -12.93 20.10 15.96
N ASP A 22 -12.32 18.91 16.10
CA ASP A 22 -10.87 18.78 16.26
C ASP A 22 -10.11 18.65 14.94
N ASN A 23 -10.81 18.35 13.85
CA ASN A 23 -10.21 18.14 12.53
C ASN A 23 -11.10 18.78 11.44
N SER A 24 -10.83 20.04 11.15
CA SER A 24 -11.52 20.80 10.11
C SER A 24 -10.81 20.75 8.75
N TRP A 25 -9.72 19.98 8.63
CA TRP A 25 -8.84 19.95 7.48
C TRP A 25 -8.80 18.58 6.84
N TRP A 26 -8.16 18.51 5.68
CA TRP A 26 -7.89 17.29 4.93
C TRP A 26 -7.00 16.32 5.73
N TYR A 27 -6.92 15.07 5.28
CA TYR A 27 -6.01 14.09 5.89
C TYR A 27 -4.56 14.58 5.85
N ARG A 28 -3.82 14.36 6.92
CA ARG A 28 -2.40 14.72 7.04
C ARG A 28 -1.48 13.78 6.26
N GLY A 29 -1.98 12.62 5.84
CA GLY A 29 -1.27 11.62 5.07
C GLY A 29 -2.11 10.35 4.92
N THR A 30 -1.58 9.35 4.21
CA THR A 30 -2.30 8.09 3.93
C THR A 30 -2.59 7.31 5.21
N ALA A 31 -1.64 7.27 6.16
CA ALA A 31 -1.86 6.62 7.45
C ALA A 31 -2.91 7.36 8.30
N ASP A 32 -2.99 8.68 8.23
CA ASP A 32 -4.02 9.45 8.90
C ASP A 32 -5.41 9.15 8.35
N ALA A 33 -5.53 9.02 7.03
CA ALA A 33 -6.78 8.63 6.39
C ALA A 33 -7.29 7.28 6.90
N MET A 34 -6.40 6.31 7.04
CA MET A 34 -6.73 5.01 7.60
C MET A 34 -7.04 5.07 9.09
N TYR A 35 -6.26 5.83 9.85
CA TYR A 35 -6.45 5.98 11.29
C TYR A 35 -7.79 6.64 11.64
N GLN A 36 -8.20 7.69 10.92
CA GLN A 36 -9.50 8.32 11.13
C GLN A 36 -10.68 7.37 10.89
N ASN A 37 -10.46 6.30 10.13
CA ASN A 37 -11.46 5.27 9.84
C ASN A 37 -11.16 3.94 10.58
N ILE A 38 -10.35 3.99 11.64
CA ILE A 38 -9.90 2.78 12.36
C ILE A 38 -11.05 2.01 13.01
N ASN A 39 -12.09 2.68 13.44
CA ASN A 39 -13.27 2.01 14.03
C ASN A 39 -13.97 1.13 13.02
N PHE A 40 -13.98 1.52 11.74
CA PHE A 40 -14.48 0.67 10.67
C PHE A 40 -13.64 -0.60 10.55
N LEU A 41 -12.32 -0.48 10.54
CA LEU A 41 -11.41 -1.62 10.49
C LEU A 41 -11.58 -2.55 11.72
N LYS A 42 -11.77 -1.98 12.91
CA LYS A 42 -11.97 -2.75 14.15
C LYS A 42 -13.27 -3.56 14.15
N LYS A 43 -14.30 -3.06 13.47
CA LYS A 43 -15.61 -3.75 13.37
C LYS A 43 -15.65 -4.86 12.32
N ARG A 44 -14.64 -4.94 11.44
CA ARG A 44 -14.56 -5.97 10.42
C ARG A 44 -14.01 -7.27 10.99
N HIS A 45 -14.34 -8.38 10.32
CA HIS A 45 -13.89 -9.71 10.69
C HIS A 45 -12.91 -10.31 9.66
N GLU A 46 -12.82 -9.71 8.49
CA GLU A 46 -11.91 -10.15 7.45
C GLU A 46 -10.46 -10.02 7.93
N PRO A 47 -9.63 -11.07 7.77
CA PRO A 47 -8.27 -11.07 8.32
C PRO A 47 -7.31 -10.18 7.52
N TYR A 48 -7.65 -9.84 6.27
CA TYR A 48 -6.78 -9.08 5.36
C TYR A 48 -7.44 -7.82 4.85
N VAL A 49 -6.63 -6.79 4.65
CA VAL A 49 -7.02 -5.50 4.07
C VAL A 49 -6.16 -5.24 2.84
N ILE A 50 -6.79 -4.80 1.76
CA ILE A 50 -6.10 -4.33 0.57
C ILE A 50 -6.16 -2.80 0.57
N ILE A 51 -4.99 -2.17 0.51
CA ILE A 51 -4.83 -0.73 0.43
C ILE A 51 -4.42 -0.38 -1.00
N THR A 52 -5.14 0.53 -1.64
CA THR A 52 -4.83 0.98 -2.99
C THR A 52 -4.81 2.50 -3.07
N SER A 53 -3.93 3.03 -3.92
CA SER A 53 -3.96 4.44 -4.30
C SER A 53 -4.98 4.65 -5.42
N GLY A 54 -5.73 5.74 -5.34
CA GLY A 54 -6.75 6.08 -6.35
C GLY A 54 -6.20 6.64 -7.67
N ASP A 55 -4.92 6.93 -7.71
CA ASP A 55 -4.23 7.50 -8.88
C ASP A 55 -3.48 6.45 -9.72
N CYS A 56 -3.69 5.16 -9.44
CA CYS A 56 -3.06 4.07 -10.17
C CYS A 56 -4.04 3.37 -11.10
N ILE A 57 -3.59 3.07 -12.31
CA ILE A 57 -4.27 2.18 -13.25
C ILE A 57 -3.55 0.83 -13.21
N TYR A 58 -4.30 -0.21 -12.93
CA TYR A 58 -3.75 -1.57 -12.85
C TYR A 58 -4.77 -2.62 -13.25
N LYS A 59 -4.25 -3.74 -13.70
CA LYS A 59 -5.00 -4.98 -13.87
C LYS A 59 -4.26 -6.05 -13.08
N LEU A 60 -4.87 -6.54 -12.02
CA LEU A 60 -4.23 -7.42 -11.07
C LEU A 60 -5.20 -8.48 -10.55
N ASP A 61 -4.76 -9.73 -10.51
CA ASP A 61 -5.48 -10.79 -9.82
C ASP A 61 -5.15 -10.76 -8.32
N TYR A 62 -6.02 -10.13 -7.54
CA TYR A 62 -5.86 -10.01 -6.09
C TYR A 62 -5.85 -11.35 -5.36
N ASN A 63 -6.48 -12.39 -5.91
CA ASN A 63 -6.46 -13.72 -5.30
C ASN A 63 -5.04 -14.31 -5.33
N LYS A 64 -4.30 -14.11 -6.42
CA LYS A 64 -2.90 -14.53 -6.50
C LYS A 64 -2.02 -13.81 -5.49
N VAL A 65 -2.22 -12.50 -5.33
CA VAL A 65 -1.46 -11.71 -4.36
C VAL A 65 -1.77 -12.15 -2.94
N LEU A 66 -3.04 -12.42 -2.64
CA LEU A 66 -3.47 -12.90 -1.33
C LEU A 66 -2.89 -14.28 -1.02
N ASP A 67 -2.91 -15.20 -1.98
CA ASP A 67 -2.32 -16.53 -1.82
C ASP A 67 -0.82 -16.43 -1.54
N TYR A 68 -0.12 -15.56 -2.26
CA TYR A 68 1.29 -15.26 -2.01
C TYR A 68 1.53 -14.69 -0.61
N HIS A 69 0.69 -13.76 -0.17
CA HIS A 69 0.76 -13.16 1.16
C HIS A 69 0.63 -14.22 2.25
N ILE A 70 -0.30 -15.14 2.09
CA ILE A 70 -0.54 -16.23 3.03
C ILE A 70 0.62 -17.23 3.02
N GLU A 71 1.10 -17.61 1.84
CA GLU A 71 2.22 -18.54 1.66
C GLU A 71 3.49 -18.02 2.33
N LYS A 72 3.82 -16.75 2.14
CA LYS A 72 4.98 -16.10 2.76
C LYS A 72 4.80 -15.80 4.24
N LYS A 73 3.61 -15.99 4.78
CA LYS A 73 3.26 -15.58 6.16
C LYS A 73 3.66 -14.14 6.42
N ALA A 74 3.42 -13.28 5.43
CA ALA A 74 3.78 -11.88 5.46
C ALA A 74 2.89 -11.07 6.42
N ASP A 75 3.44 -10.06 7.04
CA ASP A 75 2.65 -9.03 7.72
C ASP A 75 2.15 -7.99 6.71
N ILE A 76 3.00 -7.60 5.77
CA ILE A 76 2.66 -6.71 4.66
C ILE A 76 3.23 -7.29 3.37
N THR A 77 2.41 -7.30 2.30
CA THR A 77 2.86 -7.58 0.94
C THR A 77 2.73 -6.30 0.11
N VAL A 78 3.83 -5.89 -0.49
CA VAL A 78 3.88 -4.73 -1.40
C VAL A 78 3.83 -5.25 -2.83
N VAL A 79 2.85 -4.82 -3.60
CA VAL A 79 2.80 -5.15 -5.02
C VAL A 79 3.80 -4.29 -5.77
N CYS A 80 4.73 -4.93 -6.44
CA CYS A 80 5.86 -4.30 -7.11
C CYS A 80 5.82 -4.55 -8.61
N LYS A 81 6.49 -3.69 -9.37
CA LYS A 81 6.67 -3.82 -10.81
C LYS A 81 8.12 -3.55 -11.17
N ASP A 82 8.71 -4.42 -12.00
CA ASP A 82 10.00 -4.13 -12.60
C ASP A 82 9.79 -3.18 -13.79
N MET A 83 10.42 -2.01 -13.71
CA MET A 83 10.44 -1.03 -14.79
C MET A 83 11.56 -1.37 -15.77
N ALA A 84 11.39 -0.96 -17.03
CA ALA A 84 12.43 -1.18 -18.05
C ALA A 84 13.70 -0.39 -17.72
N PRO A 85 14.88 -0.90 -18.08
CA PRO A 85 16.13 -0.15 -17.92
C PRO A 85 16.05 1.21 -18.61
N GLY A 86 16.40 2.27 -17.87
CA GLY A 86 16.37 3.65 -18.37
C GLY A 86 15.04 4.38 -18.15
N GLU A 87 13.99 3.71 -17.69
CA GLU A 87 12.77 4.40 -17.27
C GLU A 87 13.01 5.20 -15.99
N ASP A 88 12.36 6.37 -15.91
CA ASP A 88 12.45 7.23 -14.73
C ASP A 88 11.62 6.66 -13.58
N VAL A 89 12.30 6.24 -12.52
CA VAL A 89 11.66 5.69 -11.30
C VAL A 89 11.57 6.72 -10.17
N SER A 90 11.97 7.97 -10.39
CA SER A 90 12.04 9.01 -9.36
C SER A 90 10.67 9.40 -8.78
N ARG A 91 9.58 9.02 -9.44
CA ARG A 91 8.21 9.30 -9.00
C ARG A 91 7.65 8.24 -8.07
N TYR A 92 8.35 7.13 -7.89
CA TYR A 92 7.86 5.94 -7.21
C TYR A 92 8.68 5.62 -5.98
N GLY A 93 8.11 4.85 -5.07
CA GLY A 93 8.88 4.14 -4.07
C GLY A 93 9.68 3.04 -4.75
N VAL A 94 10.98 2.99 -4.51
CA VAL A 94 11.89 2.01 -5.10
C VAL A 94 12.24 0.96 -4.07
N VAL A 95 12.17 -0.30 -4.48
CA VAL A 95 12.27 -1.46 -3.59
C VAL A 95 13.45 -2.33 -4.00
N ARG A 96 14.19 -2.83 -3.01
CA ARG A 96 15.15 -3.92 -3.19
C ARG A 96 14.75 -5.11 -2.35
N MET A 97 14.71 -6.29 -2.95
CA MET A 97 14.35 -7.55 -2.30
C MET A 97 15.54 -8.50 -2.26
N ASN A 98 15.59 -9.36 -1.22
CA ASN A 98 16.54 -10.48 -1.18
C ASN A 98 16.02 -11.67 -2.03
N GLU A 99 16.73 -12.79 -1.98
CA GLU A 99 16.40 -14.02 -2.74
C GLU A 99 15.03 -14.59 -2.38
N ASP A 100 14.56 -14.39 -1.14
CA ASP A 100 13.24 -14.83 -0.66
C ASP A 100 12.12 -13.85 -0.98
N SER A 101 12.42 -12.78 -1.72
CA SER A 101 11.49 -11.68 -2.01
C SER A 101 11.12 -10.81 -0.80
N LYS A 102 11.88 -10.93 0.28
CA LYS A 102 11.73 -10.02 1.42
C LYS A 102 12.31 -8.66 1.08
N ILE A 103 11.56 -7.59 1.38
CA ILE A 103 12.01 -6.22 1.16
C ILE A 103 13.10 -5.89 2.18
N VAL A 104 14.28 -5.56 1.68
CA VAL A 104 15.46 -5.18 2.47
C VAL A 104 15.77 -3.68 2.39
N GLU A 105 15.35 -3.01 1.33
CA GLU A 105 15.43 -1.56 1.17
C GLU A 105 14.16 -1.02 0.55
N PHE A 106 13.72 0.13 1.02
CA PHE A 106 12.60 0.87 0.47
C PHE A 106 12.95 2.37 0.52
N GLU A 107 13.02 3.03 -0.63
CA GLU A 107 13.29 4.46 -0.75
C GLU A 107 12.11 5.15 -1.44
N GLU A 108 11.55 6.16 -0.78
CA GLU A 108 10.47 6.96 -1.34
C GLU A 108 11.04 8.01 -2.29
N LYS A 109 10.67 7.91 -3.57
CA LYS A 109 11.00 8.89 -4.63
C LYS A 109 12.48 9.31 -4.64
N PRO A 110 13.44 8.36 -4.75
CA PRO A 110 14.85 8.68 -4.69
C PRO A 110 15.32 9.46 -5.93
N MET A 111 16.25 10.38 -5.75
CA MET A 111 16.84 11.11 -6.86
C MET A 111 17.74 10.23 -7.73
N VAL A 112 18.45 9.29 -7.09
CA VAL A 112 19.27 8.28 -7.76
C VAL A 112 18.86 6.91 -7.23
N SER A 113 18.45 6.03 -8.15
CA SER A 113 17.98 4.70 -7.78
C SER A 113 18.98 3.61 -8.14
N LYS A 114 19.16 2.67 -7.21
CA LYS A 114 19.95 1.45 -7.41
C LYS A 114 19.13 0.27 -7.93
N SER A 115 17.83 0.42 -8.04
CA SER A 115 16.91 -0.63 -8.44
C SER A 115 15.86 -0.09 -9.41
N ASN A 116 15.38 -0.95 -10.31
CA ASN A 116 14.27 -0.65 -11.22
C ASN A 116 12.95 -1.26 -10.75
N THR A 117 12.92 -1.86 -9.58
CA THR A 117 11.69 -2.40 -8.99
C THR A 117 11.00 -1.32 -8.19
N VAL A 118 9.77 -1.02 -8.55
CA VAL A 118 8.98 0.06 -7.91
C VAL A 118 7.77 -0.49 -7.18
N SER A 119 7.34 0.20 -6.13
CA SER A 119 6.06 -0.03 -5.48
C SER A 119 4.93 0.55 -6.32
N THR A 120 3.89 -0.23 -6.56
CA THR A 120 2.69 0.20 -7.29
C THR A 120 1.72 1.00 -6.42
N GLY A 121 1.97 1.12 -5.12
CA GLY A 121 1.03 1.73 -4.18
C GLY A 121 -0.13 0.80 -3.78
N ILE A 122 0.01 -0.49 -4.04
CA ILE A 122 -0.96 -1.52 -3.66
C ILE A 122 -0.33 -2.40 -2.59
N TYR A 123 -1.03 -2.59 -1.48
CA TYR A 123 -0.55 -3.33 -0.32
C TYR A 123 -1.61 -4.30 0.19
N ILE A 124 -1.18 -5.50 0.63
CA ILE A 124 -2.00 -6.41 1.41
C ILE A 124 -1.43 -6.48 2.82
N VAL A 125 -2.27 -6.25 3.82
CA VAL A 125 -1.87 -6.21 5.22
C VAL A 125 -2.83 -7.05 6.06
N ARG A 126 -2.33 -7.73 7.07
CA ARG A 126 -3.19 -8.34 8.09
C ARG A 126 -3.93 -7.24 8.85
N ARG A 127 -5.24 -7.36 8.94
CA ARG A 127 -6.09 -6.33 9.56
C ARG A 127 -5.62 -5.98 10.99
N ARG A 128 -5.33 -6.97 11.82
CA ARG A 128 -4.87 -6.74 13.21
C ARG A 128 -3.52 -6.02 13.25
N GLN A 129 -2.59 -6.39 12.39
CA GLN A 129 -1.29 -5.72 12.28
C GLN A 129 -1.43 -4.28 11.82
N LEU A 130 -2.31 -4.03 10.87
CA LEU A 130 -2.57 -2.67 10.38
C LEU A 130 -3.12 -1.78 11.50
N ILE A 131 -4.12 -2.25 12.24
CA ILE A 131 -4.70 -1.51 13.36
C ILE A 131 -3.63 -1.15 14.40
N GLU A 132 -2.81 -2.12 14.80
CA GLU A 132 -1.74 -1.92 15.78
C GLU A 132 -0.72 -0.87 15.31
N MET A 133 -0.26 -0.96 14.06
CA MET A 133 0.71 -0.03 13.48
C MET A 133 0.12 1.38 13.34
N LEU A 134 -1.14 1.49 12.94
CA LEU A 134 -1.83 2.79 12.83
C LEU A 134 -2.00 3.47 14.19
N GLU A 135 -2.38 2.74 15.21
CA GLU A 135 -2.54 3.28 16.57
C GLU A 135 -1.20 3.77 17.12
N ARG A 136 -0.14 3.00 16.92
CA ARG A 136 1.21 3.41 17.34
C ARG A 136 1.70 4.64 16.59
N SER A 137 1.51 4.68 15.28
CA SER A 137 1.89 5.83 14.46
C SER A 137 1.12 7.08 14.86
N ALA A 138 -0.17 6.96 15.16
CA ALA A 138 -1.00 8.06 15.62
C ALA A 138 -0.51 8.62 16.96
N ASP A 139 -0.17 7.75 17.92
CA ASP A 139 0.35 8.15 19.23
C ASP A 139 1.67 8.93 19.11
N GLU A 140 2.46 8.61 18.07
CA GLU A 140 3.73 9.29 17.79
C GLU A 140 3.59 10.48 16.83
N GLY A 141 2.38 10.80 16.38
CA GLY A 141 2.13 11.88 15.42
C GLY A 141 2.70 11.61 14.02
N ARG A 142 2.78 10.35 13.60
CA ARG A 142 3.33 9.91 12.31
C ARG A 142 2.21 9.50 11.37
N TRP A 143 2.13 10.12 10.20
CA TRP A 143 0.97 10.03 9.31
C TRP A 143 1.28 9.53 7.89
N ASP A 144 2.53 9.28 7.57
CA ASP A 144 2.95 8.77 6.26
C ASP A 144 3.05 7.24 6.29
N PHE A 145 2.23 6.56 5.48
CA PHE A 145 2.19 5.10 5.46
C PHE A 145 3.51 4.49 4.96
N VAL A 146 4.12 5.06 3.94
CA VAL A 146 5.36 4.55 3.37
C VAL A 146 6.52 4.74 4.35
N THR A 147 6.77 5.97 4.78
CA THR A 147 7.90 6.30 5.66
C THR A 147 7.72 5.73 7.06
N ASP A 148 6.54 5.91 7.65
CA ASP A 148 6.31 5.64 9.06
C ASP A 148 5.87 4.21 9.34
N ILE A 149 5.41 3.48 8.34
CA ILE A 149 5.03 2.08 8.46
C ILE A 149 5.95 1.17 7.66
N LEU A 150 6.03 1.31 6.35
CA LEU A 150 6.82 0.38 5.52
C LEU A 150 8.32 0.47 5.80
N ILE A 151 8.88 1.66 5.73
CA ILE A 151 10.32 1.87 5.95
C ILE A 151 10.70 1.58 7.40
N ARG A 152 9.91 2.09 8.34
CA ARG A 152 10.16 1.91 9.78
C ARG A 152 10.16 0.44 10.20
N TYR A 153 9.19 -0.33 9.72
CA TYR A 153 8.98 -1.72 10.15
C TYR A 153 9.63 -2.78 9.26
N LYS A 154 10.36 -2.38 8.21
CA LYS A 154 10.94 -3.33 7.24
C LYS A 154 11.82 -4.42 7.87
N ASN A 155 12.52 -4.11 8.96
CA ASN A 155 13.38 -5.05 9.68
C ASN A 155 12.70 -5.72 10.87
N MET A 156 11.54 -5.21 11.32
CA MET A 156 10.80 -5.72 12.48
C MET A 156 9.61 -6.59 12.08
N LYS A 157 9.07 -6.38 10.90
CA LYS A 157 7.92 -7.10 10.36
C LYS A 157 8.33 -7.88 9.11
N ARG A 158 7.51 -8.87 8.75
CA ARG A 158 7.69 -9.66 7.53
C ARG A 158 7.07 -8.93 6.35
N ILE A 159 7.86 -8.10 5.68
CA ILE A 159 7.41 -7.32 4.52
C ILE A 159 8.01 -7.93 3.26
N TYR A 160 7.14 -8.41 2.37
CA TYR A 160 7.50 -9.08 1.13
C TYR A 160 7.04 -8.30 -0.09
N GLY A 161 7.78 -8.41 -1.18
CA GLY A 161 7.40 -7.88 -2.47
C GLY A 161 6.77 -8.95 -3.35
N TYR A 162 5.66 -8.64 -4.00
CA TYR A 162 5.04 -9.44 -5.05
C TYR A 162 5.23 -8.74 -6.38
N LYS A 163 6.00 -9.32 -7.30
CA LYS A 163 6.23 -8.74 -8.63
C LYS A 163 5.07 -9.07 -9.56
N MET A 164 4.31 -8.05 -9.93
CA MET A 164 3.25 -8.19 -10.92
C MET A 164 3.83 -8.15 -12.35
N LYS A 165 3.20 -8.87 -13.25
CA LYS A 165 3.55 -8.89 -14.70
C LYS A 165 2.54 -8.13 -15.54
N GLU A 166 1.38 -7.82 -14.96
CA GLU A 166 0.28 -7.14 -15.62
C GLU A 166 0.60 -5.65 -15.83
N TYR A 167 -0.19 -5.01 -16.67
CA TYR A 167 -0.05 -3.58 -16.92
C TYR A 167 -0.36 -2.77 -15.65
N TRP A 168 0.50 -1.81 -15.38
CA TRP A 168 0.31 -0.81 -14.34
C TRP A 168 0.88 0.53 -14.81
N SER A 169 0.18 1.62 -14.52
CA SER A 169 0.64 2.98 -14.77
C SER A 169 0.02 3.94 -13.76
N ASN A 170 0.77 4.95 -13.40
CA ASN A 170 0.28 6.05 -12.56
C ASN A 170 -0.29 7.14 -13.46
N ILE A 171 -1.52 7.58 -13.19
CA ILE A 171 -2.23 8.63 -13.94
C ILE A 171 -2.00 10.03 -13.40
N ALA A 172 -0.92 10.25 -12.66
CA ALA A 172 -0.60 11.56 -12.07
C ALA A 172 -0.26 12.65 -13.10
N SER A 173 -0.10 12.29 -14.39
CA SER A 173 0.11 13.22 -15.49
C SER A 173 -0.92 13.02 -16.60
N VAL A 174 -1.15 14.08 -17.40
CA VAL A 174 -2.05 14.02 -18.56
C VAL A 174 -1.54 13.02 -19.59
N ASP A 175 -0.23 12.95 -19.78
CA ASP A 175 0.38 12.04 -20.75
C ASP A 175 0.16 10.56 -20.36
N SER A 176 0.22 10.25 -19.08
CA SER A 176 -0.03 8.88 -18.60
C SER A 176 -1.50 8.48 -18.68
N TYR A 177 -2.42 9.44 -18.74
CA TYR A 177 -3.85 9.18 -18.88
C TYR A 177 -4.21 8.62 -20.27
N TYR A 178 -3.47 9.01 -21.31
CA TYR A 178 -3.73 8.62 -22.70
C TYR A 178 -2.92 7.40 -23.17
N GLN A 179 -2.10 6.80 -22.33
CA GLN A 179 -1.40 5.54 -22.60
C GLN A 179 -2.27 4.33 -22.23
#